data_3aabdbbb42c8fee409b9bb99e19f3092
#
_entry.id   3aabdbbb42c8fee409b9bb99e19f3092
#
_cell.length_a   1.000
_cell.length_b   1.000
_cell.length_c   1.000
_cell.angle_alpha   90.00
_cell.angle_beta   90.00
_cell.angle_gamma   90.00
#
_symmetry.space_group_name_H-M   'P 1'
#
loop_
_entity.id
_entity.type
_entity.pdbx_description
1 polymer ?
#
loop_
_entity_poly.entity_id
_entity_poly.type
_entity_poly.pdbx_seq_one_letter_code
_entity_poly.pdbx_strand_id
1 'polypeptide(L)'
;SFQVVKRSGVVESFSRNKVVSGVKKACQGRPVSDDQLAILAQQVEEQLRSTGVSNVSTNEVGKAILPFLRDLDVIAYLRFASVYRQFDTLDDFEQAIQVLRERAQGGDAESEASDHAAVEPAAPAPTSVAGKKPRKARSARKRPVSNAPTLLGDD
;
A
#
# COMPACT_ATOMS: atom_id res chain seq x y z
N SER A 1 17.77 -1.85 13.77
CA SER A 1 17.07 -2.66 12.86
C SER A 1 15.67 -2.96 13.33
N PHE A 2 14.79 -3.25 12.45
CA PHE A 2 13.41 -3.52 12.76
C PHE A 2 12.94 -4.75 12.03
N GLN A 3 11.81 -5.28 12.49
CA GLN A 3 11.25 -6.48 11.88
C GLN A 3 9.86 -6.24 11.38
N VAL A 4 9.41 -7.10 10.50
CA VAL A 4 8.09 -6.99 9.90
C VAL A 4 7.21 -8.09 10.45
N VAL A 5 6.01 -7.70 10.90
CA VAL A 5 5.06 -8.66 11.42
C VAL A 5 3.99 -8.91 10.37
N LYS A 6 3.87 -10.15 9.91
CA LYS A 6 2.91 -10.50 8.90
C LYS A 6 1.54 -10.62 9.49
N ARG A 7 0.52 -10.64 8.67
CA ARG A 7 -0.83 -10.80 9.11
C ARG A 7 -1.00 -12.03 9.92
N SER A 8 -0.26 -13.07 9.64
CA SER A 8 -0.37 -14.31 10.37
C SER A 8 0.27 -14.22 11.76
N GLY A 9 0.99 -13.17 12.02
CA GLY A 9 1.69 -13.01 13.28
C GLY A 9 3.15 -13.41 13.18
N VAL A 10 3.55 -13.97 12.07
CA VAL A 10 4.93 -14.38 11.89
C VAL A 10 5.80 -13.14 11.75
N VAL A 11 6.95 -13.14 12.40
CA VAL A 11 7.86 -12.03 12.38
C VAL A 11 9.06 -12.38 11.51
N GLU A 12 9.47 -11.46 10.66
CA GLU A 12 10.63 -11.71 9.82
C GLU A 12 11.41 -10.42 9.63
N SER A 13 12.62 -10.51 9.17
CA SER A 13 13.43 -9.33 8.94
C SER A 13 12.88 -8.57 7.74
N PHE A 14 13.05 -7.26 7.75
CA PHE A 14 12.67 -6.46 6.60
C PHE A 14 13.53 -6.87 5.41
N SER A 15 12.95 -6.98 4.26
CA SER A 15 13.68 -7.38 3.06
C SER A 15 13.42 -6.39 1.94
N ARG A 16 14.46 -5.74 1.46
CA ARG A 16 14.34 -4.84 0.32
C ARG A 16 13.88 -5.60 -0.91
N ASN A 17 14.32 -6.84 -1.06
CA ASN A 17 13.94 -7.63 -2.22
C ASN A 17 12.45 -7.90 -2.25
N LYS A 18 11.84 -8.10 -1.10
CA LYS A 18 10.41 -8.34 -1.07
C LYS A 18 9.64 -7.07 -1.43
N VAL A 19 10.16 -5.92 -1.03
CA VAL A 19 9.54 -4.66 -1.41
C VAL A 19 9.62 -4.50 -2.93
N VAL A 20 10.78 -4.73 -3.49
CA VAL A 20 10.98 -4.59 -4.92
C VAL A 20 10.03 -5.54 -5.67
N SER A 21 9.95 -6.79 -5.25
CA SER A 21 9.10 -7.76 -5.91
C SER A 21 7.63 -7.33 -5.89
N GLY A 22 7.19 -6.83 -4.76
CA GLY A 22 5.81 -6.43 -4.65
C GLY A 22 5.47 -5.23 -5.50
N VAL A 23 6.38 -4.25 -5.55
CA VAL A 23 6.13 -3.04 -6.30
C VAL A 23 6.32 -3.28 -7.80
N LYS A 24 7.21 -4.19 -8.16
CA LYS A 24 7.51 -4.43 -9.56
C LYS A 24 6.28 -4.82 -10.35
N LYS A 25 5.36 -5.54 -9.75
CA LYS A 25 4.16 -5.93 -10.45
C LYS A 25 3.36 -4.69 -10.85
N ALA A 26 3.31 -3.70 -10.02
CA ALA A 26 2.56 -2.49 -10.32
C ALA A 26 3.25 -1.66 -11.39
N CYS A 27 4.54 -1.90 -11.60
CA CYS A 27 5.31 -1.12 -12.55
C CYS A 27 5.39 -1.76 -13.94
N GLN A 28 4.69 -2.87 -14.14
CA GLN A 28 4.75 -3.55 -15.40
C GLN A 28 4.36 -2.65 -16.55
N GLY A 29 5.18 -2.54 -17.56
CA GLY A 29 4.91 -1.69 -18.72
C GLY A 29 5.19 -0.22 -18.47
N ARG A 30 5.71 0.12 -17.32
CA ARG A 30 6.02 1.52 -17.01
C ARG A 30 7.54 1.74 -17.09
N PRO A 31 7.97 2.96 -17.36
CA PRO A 31 9.39 3.26 -17.49
C PRO A 31 10.03 3.41 -16.11
N VAL A 32 10.03 2.35 -15.35
CA VAL A 32 10.63 2.32 -14.03
C VAL A 32 11.69 1.25 -14.03
N SER A 33 12.91 1.61 -13.76
CA SER A 33 14.02 0.69 -13.84
C SER A 33 14.22 -0.09 -12.55
N ASP A 34 14.97 -1.17 -12.62
CA ASP A 34 15.28 -1.95 -11.46
C ASP A 34 16.09 -1.12 -10.46
N ASP A 35 16.94 -0.23 -10.95
CA ASP A 35 17.72 0.63 -10.09
C ASP A 35 16.81 1.58 -9.31
N GLN A 36 15.81 2.11 -9.97
CA GLN A 36 14.86 3.00 -9.30
C GLN A 36 14.09 2.24 -8.23
N LEU A 37 13.77 0.99 -8.48
CA LEU A 37 13.05 0.20 -7.50
C LEU A 37 13.95 -0.14 -6.31
N ALA A 38 15.23 -0.35 -6.57
CA ALA A 38 16.17 -0.62 -5.49
C ALA A 38 16.30 0.60 -4.58
N ILE A 39 16.34 1.79 -5.19
CA ILE A 39 16.41 3.02 -4.43
C ILE A 39 15.13 3.21 -3.62
N LEU A 40 14.00 2.92 -4.22
CA LEU A 40 12.73 3.02 -3.53
C LEU A 40 12.74 2.13 -2.29
N ALA A 41 13.20 0.90 -2.43
CA ALA A 41 13.23 -0.02 -1.31
C ALA A 41 14.13 0.49 -0.20
N GLN A 42 15.23 1.11 -0.57
CA GLN A 42 16.13 1.69 0.41
C GLN A 42 15.46 2.86 1.12
N GLN A 43 14.76 3.69 0.40
CA GLN A 43 14.05 4.83 0.97
C GLN A 43 12.98 4.37 1.96
N VAL A 44 12.27 3.33 1.60
CA VAL A 44 11.25 2.77 2.46
C VAL A 44 11.88 2.25 3.76
N GLU A 45 12.99 1.57 3.61
CA GLU A 45 13.68 1.04 4.78
C GLU A 45 14.12 2.17 5.71
N GLU A 46 14.68 3.20 5.14
CA GLU A 46 15.15 4.32 5.93
C GLU A 46 14.00 5.03 6.62
N GLN A 47 12.91 5.18 5.92
CA GLN A 47 11.74 5.83 6.47
C GLN A 47 11.22 5.04 7.68
N LEU A 48 11.12 3.73 7.56
CA LEU A 48 10.63 2.91 8.64
C LEU A 48 11.61 2.88 9.81
N ARG A 49 12.89 2.84 9.50
CA ARG A 49 13.90 2.82 10.54
C ARG A 49 13.86 4.12 11.34
N SER A 50 13.57 5.22 10.69
CA SER A 50 13.57 6.53 11.34
C SER A 50 12.47 6.66 12.37
N THR A 51 11.45 5.83 12.31
CA THR A 51 10.37 5.90 13.29
C THR A 51 10.81 5.35 14.64
N GLY A 52 11.88 4.59 14.66
CA GLY A 52 12.38 4.03 15.90
C GLY A 52 11.63 2.83 16.42
N VAL A 53 10.65 2.36 15.68
CA VAL A 53 9.83 1.25 16.11
C VAL A 53 10.52 -0.05 15.77
N SER A 54 10.51 -1.02 16.64
CA SER A 54 11.19 -2.26 16.37
C SER A 54 10.38 -3.25 15.56
N ASN A 55 9.09 -3.13 15.57
CA ASN A 55 8.23 -4.02 14.76
C ASN A 55 7.26 -3.19 13.96
N VAL A 56 7.19 -3.44 12.66
CA VAL A 56 6.22 -2.75 11.80
C VAL A 56 5.37 -3.80 11.12
N SER A 57 4.14 -3.51 10.85
CA SER A 57 3.26 -4.45 10.17
C SER A 57 3.48 -4.37 8.67
N THR A 58 3.05 -5.39 7.95
CA THR A 58 3.13 -5.33 6.49
C THR A 58 2.29 -4.17 5.97
N ASN A 59 1.23 -3.83 6.70
CA ASN A 59 0.39 -2.71 6.31
C ASN A 59 1.17 -1.40 6.41
N GLU A 60 1.99 -1.25 7.40
CA GLU A 60 2.80 -0.06 7.53
C GLU A 60 3.87 0.02 6.47
N VAL A 61 4.39 -1.12 6.06
CA VAL A 61 5.36 -1.14 4.97
C VAL A 61 4.67 -0.65 3.69
N GLY A 62 3.46 -1.14 3.43
CA GLY A 62 2.72 -0.71 2.25
C GLY A 62 2.45 0.78 2.26
N LYS A 63 2.10 1.32 3.41
CA LYS A 63 1.85 2.73 3.52
C LYS A 63 3.11 3.50 3.25
N ALA A 64 4.25 3.04 3.71
CA ALA A 64 5.51 3.72 3.50
C ALA A 64 5.94 3.72 2.04
N ILE A 65 5.51 2.72 1.28
CA ILE A 65 5.83 2.63 -0.13
C ILE A 65 5.12 3.70 -0.96
N LEU A 66 3.88 4.00 -0.59
CA LEU A 66 3.02 4.83 -1.42
C LEU A 66 3.62 6.17 -1.89
N PRO A 67 4.15 6.99 -1.02
CA PRO A 67 4.64 8.27 -1.48
C PRO A 67 5.86 8.15 -2.39
N PHE A 68 6.72 7.19 -2.12
CA PHE A 68 7.90 7.03 -2.97
C PHE A 68 7.51 6.49 -4.35
N LEU A 69 6.52 5.60 -4.40
CA LEU A 69 6.06 5.07 -5.67
C LEU A 69 5.34 6.16 -6.46
N ARG A 70 4.58 7.01 -5.79
CA ARG A 70 3.88 8.09 -6.45
C ARG A 70 4.89 9.01 -7.14
N ASP A 71 6.01 9.26 -6.51
CA ASP A 71 7.02 10.12 -7.10
C ASP A 71 7.70 9.47 -8.30
N LEU A 72 7.74 8.16 -8.36
CA LEU A 72 8.35 7.49 -9.48
C LEU A 72 7.39 7.41 -10.68
N ASP A 73 6.15 7.04 -10.46
CA ASP A 73 5.22 6.83 -11.56
C ASP A 73 3.81 6.80 -11.01
N VAL A 74 2.99 7.75 -11.39
CA VAL A 74 1.62 7.85 -10.86
C VAL A 74 0.74 6.70 -11.26
N ILE A 75 0.98 6.10 -12.42
CA ILE A 75 0.16 4.96 -12.85
C ILE A 75 0.49 3.74 -12.00
N ALA A 76 1.77 3.49 -11.79
CA ALA A 76 2.17 2.39 -10.93
C ALA A 76 1.64 2.64 -9.52
N TYR A 77 1.67 3.88 -9.06
CA TYR A 77 1.12 4.23 -7.77
C TYR A 77 -0.37 3.87 -7.70
N LEU A 78 -1.15 4.24 -8.72
CA LEU A 78 -2.58 3.94 -8.72
C LEU A 78 -2.83 2.45 -8.68
N ARG A 79 -2.07 1.68 -9.42
CA ARG A 79 -2.22 0.23 -9.43
C ARG A 79 -1.94 -0.34 -8.05
N PHE A 80 -0.84 0.07 -7.46
CA PHE A 80 -0.44 -0.45 -6.16
C PHE A 80 -1.45 -0.02 -5.11
N ALA A 81 -1.84 1.25 -5.13
CA ALA A 81 -2.78 1.78 -4.17
C ALA A 81 -4.13 1.10 -4.28
N SER A 82 -4.55 0.78 -5.49
CA SER A 82 -5.85 0.15 -5.68
C SER A 82 -5.91 -1.22 -5.03
N VAL A 83 -4.81 -1.94 -5.03
CA VAL A 83 -4.77 -3.24 -4.40
C VAL A 83 -4.55 -3.08 -2.90
N TYR A 84 -3.60 -2.26 -2.51
CA TYR A 84 -3.26 -2.06 -1.12
C TYR A 84 -4.44 -1.49 -0.33
N ARG A 85 -5.15 -0.52 -0.87
CA ARG A 85 -6.28 0.08 -0.22
C ARG A 85 -7.60 -0.57 -0.58
N GLN A 86 -7.54 -1.59 -1.39
CA GLN A 86 -8.71 -2.38 -1.77
C GLN A 86 -9.82 -1.52 -2.36
N PHE A 87 -9.51 -0.83 -3.45
CA PHE A 87 -10.52 -0.03 -4.14
C PHE A 87 -11.62 -0.97 -4.65
N ASP A 88 -12.85 -0.59 -4.42
CA ASP A 88 -13.99 -1.35 -4.83
C ASP A 88 -14.84 -0.70 -5.87
N THR A 89 -14.84 0.61 -5.97
CA THR A 89 -15.76 1.32 -6.85
C THR A 89 -15.00 2.29 -7.71
N LEU A 90 -15.67 2.79 -8.72
CA LEU A 90 -15.09 3.82 -9.56
C LEU A 90 -14.81 5.07 -8.76
N ASP A 91 -15.62 5.34 -7.74
CA ASP A 91 -15.42 6.49 -6.92
C ASP A 91 -14.09 6.41 -6.19
N ASP A 92 -13.66 5.23 -5.78
CA ASP A 92 -12.39 5.08 -5.11
C ASP A 92 -11.26 5.51 -6.02
N PHE A 93 -11.35 5.13 -7.31
CA PHE A 93 -10.34 5.52 -8.26
C PHE A 93 -10.43 7.01 -8.55
N GLU A 94 -11.64 7.53 -8.66
CA GLU A 94 -11.80 8.94 -8.96
C GLU A 94 -11.23 9.80 -7.88
N GLN A 95 -11.42 9.43 -6.64
CA GLN A 95 -10.88 10.17 -5.54
C GLN A 95 -9.36 10.15 -5.54
N ALA A 96 -8.78 8.99 -5.82
CA ALA A 96 -7.34 8.89 -5.87
C ALA A 96 -6.76 9.73 -6.99
N ILE A 97 -7.44 9.73 -8.15
CA ILE A 97 -7.00 10.50 -9.29
C ILE A 97 -7.09 12.00 -8.98
N GLN A 98 -8.16 12.39 -8.30
CA GLN A 98 -8.35 13.79 -7.96
C GLN A 98 -7.22 14.29 -7.06
N VAL A 99 -6.85 13.49 -6.08
CA VAL A 99 -5.76 13.85 -5.19
C VAL A 99 -4.45 14.00 -5.98
N LEU A 100 -4.21 13.10 -6.92
CA LEU A 100 -3.01 13.19 -7.73
C LEU A 100 -3.00 14.45 -8.58
N ARG A 101 -4.15 14.83 -9.10
CA ARG A 101 -4.22 16.03 -9.93
C ARG A 101 -4.02 17.28 -9.10
N GLU A 102 -4.57 17.31 -7.91
CA GLU A 102 -4.41 18.45 -7.04
C GLU A 102 -2.96 18.60 -6.62
N ARG A 103 -2.32 17.49 -6.36
CA ARG A 103 -0.95 17.50 -5.97
C ARG A 103 -0.10 18.02 -7.09
N ALA A 104 -0.38 17.66 -8.32
CA ALA A 104 0.38 18.11 -9.46
C ALA A 104 0.22 19.61 -9.69
N GLN A 105 -0.90 20.15 -9.32
CA GLN A 105 -1.13 21.55 -9.52
C GLN A 105 -0.71 22.37 -8.36
N GLY A 106 -0.78 21.88 -7.18
CA GLY A 106 -0.49 22.66 -6.01
C GLY A 106 0.85 22.39 -5.51
N GLY A 107 1.18 22.62 -4.43
CA GLY A 107 2.46 22.40 -3.91
C GLY A 107 2.55 21.06 -3.38
N ASP A 108 3.67 20.52 -3.19
CA ASP A 108 3.84 19.29 -2.67
C ASP A 108 3.68 19.18 -1.22
N ALA A 109 4.08 20.05 -0.52
CA ALA A 109 4.05 20.02 0.89
C ALA A 109 2.72 19.75 1.46
N GLU A 110 1.76 20.34 1.07
CA GLU A 110 0.49 20.12 1.58
C GLU A 110 -0.11 18.84 1.27
N SER A 111 0.22 18.29 0.25
CA SER A 111 -0.36 17.09 -0.16
C SER A 111 -0.04 15.94 0.74
N GLU A 112 1.03 15.99 1.43
CA GLU A 112 1.37 14.91 2.28
C GLU A 112 0.38 14.73 3.38
N ALA A 113 -0.04 15.78 3.91
CA ALA A 113 -1.00 15.72 4.98
C ALA A 113 -2.28 15.13 4.48
N SER A 114 -2.65 15.49 3.34
CA SER A 114 -3.88 15.03 2.82
C SER A 114 -3.81 13.56 2.58
N ASP A 115 -2.72 13.09 2.18
CA ASP A 115 -2.55 11.72 1.88
C ASP A 115 -2.76 10.92 3.13
N HIS A 116 -2.28 11.37 4.24
CA HIS A 116 -2.44 10.71 5.45
C HIS A 116 -3.87 10.69 5.84
N ALA A 117 -4.50 11.75 5.74
CA ALA A 117 -5.88 11.84 6.08
C ALA A 117 -6.67 10.86 5.31
N ALA A 118 -6.36 10.75 4.10
CA ALA A 118 -7.13 9.92 3.27
C ALA A 118 -7.04 8.50 3.71
N VAL A 119 -5.98 8.12 4.20
CA VAL A 119 -5.82 6.80 4.55
C VAL A 119 -6.63 6.38 5.69
N GLU A 120 -6.67 7.12 6.59
CA GLU A 120 -7.38 6.83 7.71
C GLU A 120 -8.66 6.27 7.68
N PRO A 121 -9.44 6.77 7.18
CA PRO A 121 -10.74 6.39 7.21
C PRO A 121 -10.97 5.04 7.09
N ALA A 122 -10.85 4.62 6.33
CA ALA A 122 -11.09 3.38 6.14
C ALA A 122 -11.57 2.70 7.21
N ALA A 123 -10.98 2.28 7.69
CA ALA A 123 -11.31 1.59 8.74
C ALA A 123 -12.55 1.28 9.07
N PRO A 124 -12.97 1.66 9.56
CA PRO A 124 -14.09 1.48 10.15
C PRO A 124 -14.96 0.63 9.75
N ALA A 125 -15.25 0.74 9.54
CA ALA A 125 -16.17 0.20 9.27
C ALA A 125 -16.61 -0.83 9.62
N PRO A 126 -16.67 -1.07 9.62
CA PRO A 126 -17.10 -2.01 9.81
C PRO A 126 -17.80 -2.52 10.54
N THR A 127 -17.77 -2.64 10.83
CA THR A 127 -18.24 -3.08 11.62
C THR A 127 -19.32 -3.45 11.57
N SER A 128 -19.68 -3.35 11.40
CA SER A 128 -20.67 -3.53 11.50
C SER A 128 -21.19 -4.39 11.28
N VAL A 129 -21.32 -4.49 11.30
CA VAL A 129 -21.87 -5.07 11.15
C VAL A 129 -22.20 -5.93 11.11
N ALA A 130 -22.01 -5.98 11.05
CA ALA A 130 -22.21 -6.65 11.01
C ALA A 130 -22.84 -7.54 11.03
N GLY A 131 -22.90 -7.83 11.27
CA GLY A 131 -23.54 -8.56 11.51
C GLY A 131 -24.14 -9.20 10.56
N LYS A 132 -24.46 -9.39 10.16
CA LYS A 132 -25.07 -9.82 9.50
C LYS A 132 -24.83 -10.78 8.88
N LYS A 133 -24.89 -11.20 8.69
CA LYS A 133 -24.85 -11.90 8.17
C LYS A 133 -24.36 -12.66 7.69
N PRO A 134 -24.51 -13.08 7.54
CA PRO A 134 -24.04 -13.83 7.24
C PRO A 134 -23.82 -14.31 6.09
N ARG A 135 -24.21 -14.37 5.68
CA ARG A 135 -24.08 -14.72 4.73
C ARG A 135 -23.19 -14.95 4.16
N LYS A 136 -23.10 -15.01 3.96
CA LYS A 136 -22.45 -15.15 3.36
C LYS A 136 -21.45 -15.45 3.16
N ALA A 137 -21.54 -15.74 3.14
CA ALA A 137 -20.67 -16.07 2.94
C ALA A 137 -20.13 -16.29 1.85
N ARG A 138 -20.54 -16.21 1.39
CA ARG A 138 -20.10 -16.33 0.43
C ARG A 138 -19.11 -16.03 0.05
N SER A 139 -19.21 -15.78 0.06
CA SER A 139 -18.42 -15.34 -0.33
C SER A 139 -17.32 -15.52 -0.46
N ALA A 140 -17.28 -15.63 -0.21
CA ALA A 140 -16.34 -15.73 -0.26
C ALA A 140 -15.58 -15.96 -1.22
N ARG A 141 -15.88 -15.97 -1.71
CA ARG A 141 -15.24 -16.09 -2.54
C ARG A 141 -14.28 -15.60 -2.78
N LYS A 142 -14.22 -15.21 -2.66
CA LYS A 142 -13.46 -14.62 -2.94
C LYS A 142 -12.35 -14.73 -2.99
N ARG A 143 -11.95 -14.93 -3.22
CA ARG A 143 -11.04 -15.07 -3.37
C ARG A 143 -10.16 -14.56 -3.70
N PRO A 144 -10.19 -14.26 -4.04
CA PRO A 144 -9.35 -13.84 -4.58
C PRO A 144 -8.44 -13.29 -4.11
N VAL A 145 -8.52 -13.10 -3.94
CA VAL A 145 -7.89 -12.39 -3.54
C VAL A 145 -6.81 -12.59 -3.14
N SER A 146 -6.73 -12.94 -2.90
CA SER A 146 -5.85 -13.13 -2.34
C SER A 146 -4.62 -12.95 -2.73
N ASN A 147 -4.33 -12.91 -3.33
CA ASN A 147 -3.20 -12.80 -3.77
C ASN A 147 -2.61 -11.62 -3.67
N ALA A 148 -3.20 -10.84 -3.65
CA ALA A 148 -2.73 -9.62 -3.61
C ALA A 148 -1.62 -9.46 -2.78
N PRO A 149 -1.77 -9.64 -1.71
CA PRO A 149 -0.80 -9.33 -0.83
C PRO A 149 0.41 -9.99 -0.86
N THR A 150 0.61 -10.67 -1.66
CA THR A 150 1.78 -11.25 -1.70
C THR A 150 2.81 -10.31 -1.65
N LEU A 151 2.52 -9.13 -1.73
CA LEU A 151 3.43 -8.12 -1.69
C LEU A 151 4.56 -8.36 -0.81
N LEU A 152 4.46 -8.75 0.33
CA LEU A 152 5.56 -9.00 1.15
C LEU A 152 5.63 -10.43 1.50
N GLY A 153 5.25 -11.20 0.64
CA GLY A 153 5.31 -12.55 0.80
C GLY A 153 4.60 -13.08 1.89
N ASP A 154 3.66 -12.76 2.19
CA ASP A 154 2.97 -13.15 3.22
C ASP A 154 2.57 -14.39 3.14
N ASP A 155 2.68 -15.11 2.64
CA ASP A 155 2.34 -16.32 2.60
C ASP A 155 2.07 -16.83 2.99
#